data_d96af6bcf1607e8ae488c045bcf972f6
#
_entry.id   d96af6bcf1607e8ae488c045bcf972f6
#
_cell.length_a   1.000
_cell.length_b   1.000
_cell.length_c   1.000
_cell.angle_alpha   90.00
_cell.angle_beta   90.00
_cell.angle_gamma   90.00
#
_symmetry.space_group_name_H-M   'P 1'
#
loop_
_entity.id
_entity.type
_entity.pdbx_description
1 polymer ?
#
loop_
_entity_poly.entity_id
_entity_poly.type
_entity_poly.pdbx_seq_one_letter_code
_entity_poly.pdbx_strand_id
1 'polypeptide(L)'
;MCIRDSCYTTVACDSIARFRRMQGYDVIFLTGTDEHGLKIEQKAAAKGITPKEYVDEVVKTFKALWEKMHVSYDRYIRTTDDYHVETVQKIFKRLYDLGYIYKGEYKGKYCTPCESFWTESQLDENGCCPECHREVTEAKEEAYFMKMAPFAERIEKLLLETDYLQPKTRAVELVNNFIKPGLEDLCVSRTSFTWGIPV
;
A
#
# COMPACT_ATOMS: atom_id res chain seq x y z
N MET A 1 -4.92 2.25 13.27
CA MET A 1 -5.50 3.05 12.18
C MET A 1 -6.32 4.16 12.80
N CYS A 2 -6.07 5.40 12.42
CA CYS A 2 -6.80 6.56 12.98
C CYS A 2 -8.06 6.79 12.15
N ILE A 3 -9.25 6.73 12.77
CA ILE A 3 -10.54 6.98 12.10
C ILE A 3 -10.53 8.35 11.42
N ARG A 4 -9.88 9.36 12.03
CA ARG A 4 -9.78 10.71 11.48
C ARG A 4 -9.10 10.72 10.09
N ASP A 5 -7.99 9.99 9.94
CA ASP A 5 -7.23 9.98 8.69
C ASP A 5 -8.01 9.29 7.57
N SER A 6 -8.70 8.19 7.90
CA SER A 6 -9.57 7.48 6.95
C SER A 6 -10.77 8.34 6.54
N CYS A 7 -11.38 9.08 7.47
CA CYS A 7 -12.50 9.98 7.16
C CYS A 7 -12.08 11.11 6.24
N TYR A 8 -10.93 11.73 6.47
CA TYR A 8 -10.48 12.88 5.68
C TYR A 8 -10.40 12.58 4.19
N THR A 9 -9.69 11.51 3.83
CA THR A 9 -9.52 11.12 2.42
C THR A 9 -10.84 10.69 1.79
N THR A 10 -11.66 9.92 2.51
CA THR A 10 -12.94 9.42 1.99
C THR A 10 -13.93 10.55 1.75
N VAL A 11 -14.04 11.52 2.67
CA VAL A 11 -14.93 12.69 2.50
C VAL A 11 -14.48 13.58 1.34
N ALA A 12 -13.17 13.79 1.19
CA ALA A 12 -12.63 14.55 0.07
C ALA A 12 -12.98 13.87 -1.28
N CYS A 13 -12.76 12.55 -1.38
CA CYS A 13 -13.12 11.79 -2.58
C CYS A 13 -14.63 11.77 -2.83
N ASP A 14 -15.46 11.63 -1.79
CA ASP A 14 -16.91 11.66 -1.91
C ASP A 14 -17.41 13.01 -2.45
N SER A 15 -16.83 14.10 -1.94
CA SER A 15 -17.17 15.45 -2.42
C SER A 15 -16.85 15.63 -3.90
N ILE A 16 -15.69 15.14 -4.35
CA ILE A 16 -15.27 15.17 -5.75
C ILE A 16 -16.20 14.28 -6.60
N ALA A 17 -16.51 13.07 -6.15
CA ALA A 17 -17.38 12.14 -6.84
C ALA A 17 -18.79 12.74 -7.04
N ARG A 18 -19.38 13.33 -5.99
CA ARG A 18 -20.67 14.02 -6.07
C ARG A 18 -20.63 15.19 -7.04
N PHE A 19 -19.59 16.01 -6.98
CA PHE A 19 -19.41 17.15 -7.87
C PHE A 19 -19.34 16.70 -9.34
N ARG A 20 -18.57 15.66 -9.63
CA ARG A 20 -18.46 15.13 -10.99
C ARG A 20 -19.76 14.51 -11.50
N ARG A 21 -20.50 13.81 -10.65
CA ARG A 21 -21.85 13.31 -10.99
C ARG A 21 -22.80 14.45 -11.31
N MET A 22 -22.77 15.58 -10.56
CA MET A 22 -23.56 16.77 -10.85
C MET A 22 -23.21 17.39 -12.21
N GLN A 23 -21.97 17.23 -12.68
CA GLN A 23 -21.53 17.67 -14.00
C GLN A 23 -21.88 16.69 -15.13
N GLY A 24 -22.56 15.57 -14.84
CA GLY A 24 -22.96 14.57 -15.81
C GLY A 24 -21.90 13.53 -16.16
N TYR A 25 -20.81 13.44 -15.39
CA TYR A 25 -19.82 12.38 -15.56
C TYR A 25 -20.34 11.05 -15.03
N ASP A 26 -19.99 9.97 -15.72
CA ASP A 26 -20.11 8.61 -15.19
C ASP A 26 -18.98 8.38 -14.18
N VAL A 27 -19.33 8.22 -12.90
CA VAL A 27 -18.38 8.19 -11.80
C VAL A 27 -18.56 6.92 -11.01
N ILE A 28 -17.50 6.11 -10.89
CA ILE A 28 -17.41 5.02 -9.94
C ILE A 28 -16.52 5.48 -8.77
N PHE A 29 -17.11 5.56 -7.58
CA PHE A 29 -16.38 5.85 -6.35
C PHE A 29 -16.13 4.55 -5.58
N LEU A 30 -14.87 4.12 -5.54
CA LEU A 30 -14.41 2.96 -4.82
C LEU A 30 -13.80 3.36 -3.49
N THR A 31 -14.21 2.73 -2.40
CA THR A 31 -13.55 2.77 -1.09
C THR A 31 -13.28 1.35 -0.61
N GLY A 32 -12.55 1.17 0.48
CA GLY A 32 -12.29 -0.17 0.98
C GLY A 32 -11.31 -0.21 2.15
N THR A 33 -10.87 -1.43 2.46
CA THR A 33 -9.93 -1.72 3.56
C THR A 33 -8.75 -2.55 3.07
N ASP A 34 -7.55 -2.14 3.49
CA ASP A 34 -6.34 -2.94 3.44
C ASP A 34 -6.28 -3.81 4.71
N GLU A 35 -6.32 -5.13 4.53
CA GLU A 35 -6.65 -6.07 5.60
C GLU A 35 -5.54 -7.08 5.91
N HIS A 36 -4.44 -7.06 5.17
CA HIS A 36 -3.32 -7.97 5.39
C HIS A 36 -2.23 -7.37 6.29
N GLY A 37 -1.23 -8.20 6.63
CA GLY A 37 -0.01 -7.77 7.32
C GLY A 37 0.10 -8.23 8.77
N LEU A 38 1.33 -8.19 9.27
CA LEU A 38 1.72 -8.64 10.62
C LEU A 38 0.91 -7.95 11.73
N LYS A 39 0.62 -6.67 11.58
CA LYS A 39 -0.12 -5.89 12.58
C LYS A 39 -1.55 -6.40 12.81
N ILE A 40 -2.21 -6.85 11.76
CA ILE A 40 -3.53 -7.46 11.85
C ILE A 40 -3.44 -8.82 12.51
N GLU A 41 -2.47 -9.65 12.10
CA GLU A 41 -2.23 -10.98 12.69
C GLU A 41 -2.00 -10.88 14.20
N GLN A 42 -1.13 -9.97 14.65
CA GLN A 42 -0.85 -9.73 16.07
C GLN A 42 -2.08 -9.25 16.86
N LYS A 43 -2.89 -8.35 16.28
CA LYS A 43 -4.11 -7.85 16.94
C LYS A 43 -5.19 -8.92 17.06
N ALA A 44 -5.33 -9.77 16.06
CA ALA A 44 -6.22 -10.91 16.09
C ALA A 44 -5.79 -11.92 17.16
N ALA A 45 -4.50 -12.28 17.20
CA ALA A 45 -3.92 -13.17 18.20
C ALA A 45 -4.12 -12.64 19.63
N ALA A 46 -3.92 -11.33 19.85
CA ALA A 46 -4.14 -10.70 21.15
C ALA A 46 -5.63 -10.77 21.62
N LYS A 47 -6.57 -10.89 20.68
CA LYS A 47 -8.00 -11.10 20.98
C LYS A 47 -8.41 -12.58 21.02
N GLY A 48 -7.52 -13.51 20.66
CA GLY A 48 -7.82 -14.94 20.59
C GLY A 48 -8.77 -15.33 19.44
N ILE A 49 -8.80 -14.53 18.36
CA ILE A 49 -9.63 -14.76 17.16
C ILE A 49 -8.76 -14.85 15.90
N THR A 50 -9.31 -15.31 14.81
CA THR A 50 -8.61 -15.36 13.53
C THR A 50 -8.44 -13.95 12.94
N PRO A 51 -7.39 -13.70 12.11
CA PRO A 51 -7.25 -12.44 11.39
C PRO A 51 -8.48 -12.08 10.56
N LYS A 52 -9.12 -13.08 9.93
CA LYS A 52 -10.33 -12.86 9.14
C LYS A 52 -11.51 -12.35 9.99
N GLU A 53 -11.77 -12.99 11.14
CA GLU A 53 -12.80 -12.53 12.08
C GLU A 53 -12.51 -11.11 12.56
N TYR A 54 -11.24 -10.81 12.88
CA TYR A 54 -10.84 -9.49 13.31
C TYR A 54 -11.14 -8.40 12.26
N VAL A 55 -10.75 -8.62 11.00
CA VAL A 55 -11.02 -7.62 9.94
C VAL A 55 -12.50 -7.53 9.59
N ASP A 56 -13.26 -8.61 9.72
CA ASP A 56 -14.72 -8.60 9.54
C ASP A 56 -15.43 -7.69 10.57
N GLU A 57 -14.97 -7.68 11.83
CA GLU A 57 -15.45 -6.74 12.85
C GLU A 57 -15.08 -5.29 12.50
N VAL A 58 -13.84 -5.06 12.09
CA VAL A 58 -13.35 -3.73 11.73
C VAL A 58 -14.11 -3.16 10.53
N VAL A 59 -14.36 -3.97 9.50
CA VAL A 59 -15.11 -3.56 8.30
C VAL A 59 -16.54 -3.14 8.64
N LYS A 60 -17.22 -3.86 9.56
CA LYS A 60 -18.56 -3.47 10.02
C LYS A 60 -18.54 -2.05 10.62
N THR A 61 -17.51 -1.73 11.41
CA THR A 61 -17.35 -0.40 12.00
C THR A 61 -17.15 0.68 10.93
N PHE A 62 -16.33 0.42 9.91
CA PHE A 62 -16.14 1.35 8.80
C PHE A 62 -17.42 1.57 7.99
N LYS A 63 -18.11 0.49 7.63
CA LYS A 63 -19.38 0.61 6.88
C LYS A 63 -20.42 1.40 7.65
N ALA A 64 -20.56 1.16 8.96
CA ALA A 64 -21.47 1.93 9.82
C ALA A 64 -21.07 3.41 9.91
N LEU A 65 -19.76 3.71 9.89
CA LEU A 65 -19.27 5.09 9.86
C LEU A 65 -19.60 5.78 8.54
N TRP A 66 -19.36 5.11 7.39
CA TRP A 66 -19.70 5.65 6.07
C TRP A 66 -21.19 5.89 5.90
N GLU A 67 -22.03 5.03 6.44
CA GLU A 67 -23.47 5.23 6.46
C GLU A 67 -23.86 6.50 7.24
N LYS A 68 -23.32 6.68 8.46
CA LYS A 68 -23.57 7.90 9.27
C LYS A 68 -23.08 9.18 8.59
N MET A 69 -22.01 9.10 7.81
CA MET A 69 -21.44 10.22 7.07
C MET A 69 -22.07 10.41 5.69
N HIS A 70 -23.04 9.58 5.31
CA HIS A 70 -23.69 9.60 3.99
C HIS A 70 -22.71 9.53 2.82
N VAL A 71 -21.62 8.75 2.96
CA VAL A 71 -20.63 8.56 1.90
C VAL A 71 -21.25 7.80 0.74
N SER A 72 -21.16 8.35 -0.47
CA SER A 72 -21.85 7.85 -1.68
C SER A 72 -20.97 6.90 -2.51
N TYR A 73 -20.21 6.01 -1.88
CA TYR A 73 -19.41 5.02 -2.60
C TYR A 73 -20.28 4.02 -3.35
N ASP A 74 -19.82 3.60 -4.52
CA ASP A 74 -20.50 2.60 -5.36
C ASP A 74 -20.03 1.18 -5.01
N ARG A 75 -18.76 1.03 -4.66
CA ARG A 75 -18.16 -0.26 -4.32
C ARG A 75 -17.25 -0.16 -3.11
N TYR A 76 -17.29 -1.21 -2.30
CA TYR A 76 -16.41 -1.40 -1.16
C TYR A 76 -15.53 -2.62 -1.44
N ILE A 77 -14.22 -2.39 -1.65
CA ILE A 77 -13.25 -3.45 -1.87
C ILE A 77 -12.57 -3.84 -0.57
N ARG A 78 -12.35 -5.12 -0.39
CA ARG A 78 -11.53 -5.68 0.67
C ARG A 78 -10.35 -6.40 0.02
N THR A 79 -9.14 -6.19 0.53
CA THR A 79 -7.97 -6.89 -0.01
C THR A 79 -8.02 -8.41 0.27
N THR A 80 -8.93 -8.85 1.15
CA THR A 80 -9.24 -10.26 1.43
C THR A 80 -10.36 -10.85 0.57
N ASP A 81 -10.99 -10.09 -0.32
CA ASP A 81 -11.99 -10.62 -1.25
C ASP A 81 -11.34 -11.56 -2.28
N ASP A 82 -11.97 -12.68 -2.58
CA ASP A 82 -11.42 -13.73 -3.46
C ASP A 82 -11.03 -13.17 -4.84
N TYR A 83 -11.87 -12.32 -5.44
CA TYR A 83 -11.56 -11.71 -6.74
C TYR A 83 -10.33 -10.80 -6.70
N HIS A 84 -10.07 -10.15 -5.56
CA HIS A 84 -8.86 -9.35 -5.37
C HIS A 84 -7.64 -10.25 -5.24
N VAL A 85 -7.71 -11.27 -4.41
CA VAL A 85 -6.65 -12.26 -4.20
C VAL A 85 -6.24 -12.90 -5.53
N GLU A 86 -7.23 -13.43 -6.29
CA GLU A 86 -6.98 -14.02 -7.60
C GLU A 86 -6.33 -13.05 -8.59
N THR A 87 -6.79 -11.79 -8.59
CA THR A 87 -6.23 -10.77 -9.49
C THR A 87 -4.79 -10.47 -9.15
N VAL A 88 -4.47 -10.31 -7.86
CA VAL A 88 -3.09 -10.08 -7.40
C VAL A 88 -2.19 -11.26 -7.78
N GLN A 89 -2.64 -12.49 -7.53
CA GLN A 89 -1.88 -13.69 -7.91
C GLN A 89 -1.62 -13.77 -9.43
N LYS A 90 -2.62 -13.48 -10.26
CA LYS A 90 -2.48 -13.45 -11.72
C LYS A 90 -1.47 -12.39 -12.19
N ILE A 91 -1.54 -11.18 -11.61
CA ILE A 91 -0.60 -10.10 -11.94
C ILE A 91 0.81 -10.46 -11.48
N PHE A 92 0.96 -10.95 -10.24
CA PHE A 92 2.25 -11.35 -9.69
C PHE A 92 2.91 -12.43 -10.57
N LYS A 93 2.16 -13.50 -10.87
CA LYS A 93 2.65 -14.56 -11.75
C LYS A 93 3.06 -14.03 -13.12
N ARG A 94 2.27 -13.16 -13.73
CA ARG A 94 2.60 -12.56 -15.03
C ARG A 94 3.89 -11.75 -14.98
N LEU A 95 4.09 -10.95 -13.94
CA LEU A 95 5.32 -10.16 -13.79
C LEU A 95 6.53 -11.05 -13.51
N TYR A 96 6.35 -12.13 -12.77
CA TYR A 96 7.38 -13.15 -12.56
C TYR A 96 7.76 -13.86 -13.86
N ASP A 97 6.78 -14.33 -14.64
CA ASP A 97 7.00 -15.01 -15.93
C ASP A 97 7.70 -14.07 -16.96
N LEU A 98 7.45 -12.77 -16.87
CA LEU A 98 8.12 -11.74 -17.70
C LEU A 98 9.52 -11.35 -17.18
N GLY A 99 9.96 -11.90 -16.04
CA GLY A 99 11.26 -11.62 -15.45
C GLY A 99 11.39 -10.26 -14.76
N TYR A 100 10.27 -9.57 -14.53
CA TYR A 100 10.24 -8.33 -13.74
C TYR A 100 10.24 -8.60 -12.23
N ILE A 101 9.77 -9.76 -11.80
CA ILE A 101 9.86 -10.21 -10.40
C ILE A 101 10.89 -11.34 -10.33
N TYR A 102 11.74 -11.30 -9.31
CA TYR A 102 12.74 -12.32 -9.02
C TYR A 102 12.83 -12.60 -7.52
N LYS A 103 13.33 -13.79 -7.18
CA LYS A 103 13.56 -14.19 -5.79
C LYS A 103 14.94 -13.74 -5.34
N GLY A 104 15.03 -13.10 -4.20
CA GLY A 104 16.26 -12.61 -3.58
C GLY A 104 16.23 -12.70 -2.06
N GLU A 105 17.29 -12.26 -1.41
CA GLU A 105 17.37 -12.12 0.04
C GLU A 105 17.29 -10.64 0.40
N TYR A 106 16.40 -10.30 1.30
CA TYR A 106 16.39 -9.00 1.93
C TYR A 106 17.12 -9.05 3.28
N LYS A 107 18.04 -8.14 3.50
CA LYS A 107 18.70 -7.91 4.79
C LYS A 107 18.49 -6.45 5.15
N GLY A 108 17.91 -6.20 6.28
CA GLY A 108 17.67 -4.83 6.72
C GLY A 108 17.13 -4.75 8.13
N LYS A 109 16.95 -3.53 8.60
CA LYS A 109 16.35 -3.22 9.89
C LYS A 109 14.84 -3.13 9.72
N TYR A 110 14.11 -4.04 10.36
CA TYR A 110 12.65 -4.11 10.25
C TYR A 110 11.96 -3.41 11.41
N CYS A 111 11.05 -2.51 11.09
CA CYS A 111 10.17 -1.88 12.05
C CYS A 111 8.81 -2.56 12.05
N THR A 112 8.51 -3.35 13.08
CA THR A 112 7.22 -4.05 13.21
C THR A 112 6.01 -3.11 13.25
N PRO A 113 6.04 -1.96 13.96
CA PRO A 113 4.88 -1.04 13.99
C PRO A 113 4.57 -0.36 12.66
N CYS A 114 5.60 -0.07 11.83
CA CYS A 114 5.44 0.58 10.53
C CYS A 114 5.37 -0.44 9.38
N GLU A 115 5.66 -1.73 9.67
CA GLU A 115 5.74 -2.82 8.68
C GLU A 115 6.72 -2.51 7.53
N SER A 116 7.79 -1.77 7.86
CA SER A 116 8.75 -1.24 6.89
C SER A 116 10.16 -1.71 7.21
N PHE A 117 10.89 -2.00 6.14
CA PHE A 117 12.33 -2.23 6.21
C PHE A 117 13.07 -0.92 5.96
N TRP A 118 14.20 -0.78 6.63
CA TRP A 118 15.08 0.36 6.52
C TRP A 118 16.51 -0.10 6.32
N THR A 119 17.25 0.61 5.49
CA THR A 119 18.72 0.48 5.46
C THR A 119 19.32 1.17 6.69
N GLU A 120 20.54 0.81 7.09
CA GLU A 120 21.20 1.47 8.21
C GLU A 120 21.32 3.00 8.01
N SER A 121 21.51 3.44 6.76
CA SER A 121 21.60 4.86 6.41
C SER A 121 20.27 5.63 6.49
N GLN A 122 19.16 4.92 6.55
CA GLN A 122 17.81 5.51 6.64
C GLN A 122 17.29 5.59 8.07
N LEU A 123 17.94 4.95 9.02
CA LEU A 123 17.56 5.02 10.43
C LEU A 123 17.77 6.44 10.97
N ASP A 124 17.03 6.77 12.03
CA ASP A 124 17.21 8.05 12.71
C ASP A 124 18.56 8.09 13.49
N GLU A 125 18.87 9.24 14.10
CA GLU A 125 20.12 9.48 14.85
C GLU A 125 20.34 8.49 15.99
N ASN A 126 19.28 7.82 16.46
CA ASN A 126 19.33 6.82 17.54
C ASN A 126 19.35 5.37 17.01
N GLY A 127 19.43 5.17 15.69
CA GLY A 127 19.35 3.86 15.08
C GLY A 127 17.94 3.25 15.08
N CYS A 128 16.91 4.07 15.25
CA CYS A 128 15.51 3.69 15.30
C CYS A 128 14.78 3.98 13.96
N CYS A 129 13.55 3.51 13.86
CA CYS A 129 12.69 3.76 12.69
C CYS A 129 12.48 5.26 12.47
N PRO A 130 12.74 5.81 11.29
CA PRO A 130 12.60 7.25 11.02
C PRO A 130 11.15 7.75 11.07
N GLU A 131 10.16 6.86 10.95
CA GLU A 131 8.75 7.24 10.99
C GLU A 131 8.14 7.22 12.39
N CYS A 132 8.45 6.20 13.19
CA CYS A 132 7.80 6.03 14.49
C CYS A 132 8.77 6.09 15.67
N HIS A 133 10.07 6.25 15.42
CA HIS A 133 11.16 6.36 16.39
C HIS A 133 11.26 5.17 17.38
N ARG A 134 10.76 3.99 16.99
CA ARG A 134 10.86 2.76 17.77
C ARG A 134 12.03 1.92 17.30
N GLU A 135 12.49 1.06 18.19
CA GLU A 135 13.57 0.11 17.90
C GLU A 135 13.23 -0.76 16.68
N VAL A 136 14.23 -1.02 15.86
CA VAL A 136 14.16 -1.90 14.71
C VAL A 136 14.96 -3.18 15.00
N THR A 137 14.53 -4.29 14.41
CA THR A 137 15.19 -5.59 14.55
C THR A 137 15.90 -5.96 13.26
N GLU A 138 17.04 -6.65 13.35
CA GLU A 138 17.64 -7.24 12.15
C GLU A 138 16.73 -8.33 11.61
N ALA A 139 16.39 -8.22 10.33
CA ALA A 139 15.64 -9.24 9.63
C ALA A 139 16.40 -9.64 8.36
N LYS A 140 16.51 -10.96 8.17
CA LYS A 140 16.99 -11.57 6.94
C LYS A 140 15.88 -12.48 6.44
N GLU A 141 15.38 -12.20 5.25
CA GLU A 141 14.22 -12.87 4.73
C GLU A 141 14.40 -13.15 3.24
N GLU A 142 14.06 -14.36 2.80
CA GLU A 142 13.85 -14.60 1.38
C GLU A 142 12.59 -13.85 0.94
N ALA A 143 12.70 -13.06 -0.11
CA ALA A 143 11.60 -12.27 -0.60
C ALA A 143 11.63 -12.16 -2.13
N TYR A 144 10.50 -11.83 -2.71
CA TYR A 144 10.43 -11.44 -4.11
C TYR A 144 10.64 -9.94 -4.27
N PHE A 145 11.40 -9.58 -5.30
CA PHE A 145 11.72 -8.21 -5.66
C PHE A 145 11.21 -7.89 -7.04
N MET A 146 10.64 -6.70 -7.22
CA MET A 146 10.25 -6.16 -8.51
C MET A 146 11.33 -5.22 -9.01
N LYS A 147 11.84 -5.48 -10.22
CA LYS A 147 12.78 -4.61 -10.92
C LYS A 147 12.09 -3.31 -11.31
N MET A 148 12.56 -2.20 -10.78
CA MET A 148 11.98 -0.88 -11.05
C MET A 148 12.72 -0.13 -12.18
N ALA A 149 14.01 -0.36 -12.32
CA ALA A 149 14.86 0.30 -13.34
C ALA A 149 14.32 0.21 -14.78
N PRO A 150 13.74 -0.92 -15.26
CA PRO A 150 13.19 -1.01 -16.62
C PRO A 150 12.04 -0.04 -16.92
N PHE A 151 11.40 0.50 -15.89
CA PHE A 151 10.28 1.42 -16.03
C PHE A 151 10.68 2.89 -15.94
N ALA A 152 11.91 3.20 -15.50
CA ALA A 152 12.38 4.55 -15.16
C ALA A 152 12.19 5.56 -16.30
N GLU A 153 12.71 5.26 -17.49
CA GLU A 153 12.61 6.14 -18.66
C GLU A 153 11.17 6.44 -19.07
N ARG A 154 10.32 5.40 -19.05
CA ARG A 154 8.89 5.56 -19.40
C ARG A 154 8.14 6.39 -18.36
N ILE A 155 8.45 6.22 -17.07
CA ILE A 155 7.86 7.01 -16.00
C ILE A 155 8.33 8.46 -16.09
N GLU A 156 9.63 8.71 -16.34
CA GLU A 156 10.17 10.05 -16.52
C GLU A 156 9.45 10.80 -17.63
N LYS A 157 9.31 10.20 -18.81
CA LYS A 157 8.57 10.79 -19.93
C LYS A 157 7.12 11.07 -19.56
N LEU A 158 6.43 10.12 -18.92
CA LEU A 158 5.04 10.30 -18.48
C LEU A 158 4.89 11.50 -17.54
N LEU A 159 5.82 11.66 -16.60
CA LEU A 159 5.78 12.76 -15.61
C LEU A 159 6.13 14.11 -16.20
N LEU A 160 7.12 14.19 -17.10
CA LEU A 160 7.63 15.46 -17.63
C LEU A 160 6.90 15.94 -18.88
N GLU A 161 6.52 15.00 -19.77
CA GLU A 161 5.97 15.32 -21.09
C GLU A 161 4.43 15.37 -21.13
N THR A 162 3.75 14.89 -20.07
CA THR A 162 2.27 14.87 -20.01
C THR A 162 1.75 15.58 -18.77
N ASP A 163 0.43 15.78 -18.70
CA ASP A 163 -0.26 16.33 -17.53
C ASP A 163 -0.70 15.24 -16.52
N TYR A 164 -0.03 14.08 -16.54
CA TYR A 164 -0.35 12.94 -15.69
C TYR A 164 -0.29 13.30 -14.19
N LEU A 165 0.71 14.09 -13.79
CA LEU A 165 0.87 14.55 -12.41
C LEU A 165 0.90 16.08 -12.34
N GLN A 166 0.05 16.63 -11.46
CA GLN A 166 -0.02 18.07 -11.19
C GLN A 166 0.15 18.36 -9.68
N PRO A 167 0.74 19.46 -9.28
CA PRO A 167 1.40 20.47 -10.14
C PRO A 167 2.73 19.94 -10.71
N LYS A 168 3.18 20.50 -11.83
CA LYS A 168 4.43 20.11 -12.51
C LYS A 168 5.67 20.12 -11.61
N THR A 169 5.70 20.99 -10.60
CA THR A 169 6.78 21.03 -9.60
C THR A 169 6.95 19.68 -8.88
N ARG A 170 5.85 18.98 -8.59
CA ARG A 170 5.90 17.64 -7.97
C ARG A 170 6.42 16.57 -8.93
N ALA A 171 6.08 16.67 -10.22
CA ALA A 171 6.63 15.77 -11.23
C ALA A 171 8.16 15.91 -11.34
N VAL A 172 8.67 17.15 -11.38
CA VAL A 172 10.10 17.44 -11.41
C VAL A 172 10.80 16.97 -10.13
N GLU A 173 10.19 17.19 -8.97
CA GLU A 173 10.70 16.73 -7.67
C GLU A 173 10.84 15.18 -7.64
N LEU A 174 9.81 14.44 -8.07
CA LEU A 174 9.88 12.98 -8.15
C LEU A 174 10.97 12.49 -9.10
N VAL A 175 11.10 13.10 -10.27
CA VAL A 175 12.15 12.73 -11.22
C VAL A 175 13.54 12.97 -10.63
N ASN A 176 13.77 14.12 -10.01
CA ASN A 176 15.08 14.45 -9.44
C ASN A 176 15.45 13.61 -8.23
N ASN A 177 14.46 13.28 -7.37
CA ASN A 177 14.73 12.60 -6.10
C ASN A 177 14.75 11.06 -6.23
N PHE A 178 14.03 10.50 -7.20
CA PHE A 178 13.87 9.05 -7.30
C PHE A 178 14.34 8.47 -8.64
N ILE A 179 14.02 9.10 -9.77
CA ILE A 179 14.31 8.51 -11.08
C ILE A 179 15.76 8.73 -11.48
N LYS A 180 16.26 9.97 -11.38
CA LYS A 180 17.64 10.30 -11.75
C LYS A 180 18.72 9.62 -10.91
N PRO A 181 18.56 9.47 -9.59
CA PRO A 181 19.50 8.69 -8.80
C PRO A 181 19.50 7.20 -9.12
N GLY A 182 18.45 6.71 -9.77
CA GLY A 182 18.17 5.31 -10.04
C GLY A 182 17.10 4.73 -9.12
N LEU A 183 16.14 4.03 -9.72
CA LEU A 183 15.09 3.34 -8.95
C LEU A 183 15.64 2.05 -8.37
N GLU A 184 15.54 1.88 -7.07
CA GLU A 184 15.85 0.63 -6.38
C GLU A 184 14.73 -0.40 -6.58
N ASP A 185 15.09 -1.69 -6.56
CA ASP A 185 14.13 -2.78 -6.70
C ASP A 185 13.22 -2.83 -5.47
N LEU A 186 11.93 -2.99 -5.71
CA LEU A 186 10.91 -2.99 -4.66
C LEU A 186 10.68 -4.41 -4.13
N CYS A 187 10.84 -4.60 -2.82
CA CYS A 187 10.45 -5.84 -2.17
C CYS A 187 8.91 -5.98 -2.16
N VAL A 188 8.39 -7.05 -2.78
CA VAL A 188 6.95 -7.25 -3.04
C VAL A 188 6.36 -8.45 -2.31
N SER A 189 7.13 -9.13 -1.46
CA SER A 189 6.63 -10.22 -0.61
C SER A 189 7.24 -10.19 0.78
N ARG A 190 6.66 -10.96 1.69
CA ARG A 190 7.14 -11.17 3.05
C ARG A 190 6.97 -12.66 3.42
N THR A 191 7.86 -13.17 4.26
CA THR A 191 7.76 -14.52 4.85
C THR A 191 7.64 -14.47 6.38
N SER A 192 7.80 -13.29 6.98
CA SER A 192 7.77 -13.06 8.43
C SER A 192 6.39 -13.19 9.07
N PHE A 193 5.32 -13.26 8.27
CA PHE A 193 3.94 -13.50 8.73
C PHE A 193 3.14 -14.28 7.70
N THR A 194 2.01 -14.86 8.14
CA THR A 194 1.19 -15.75 7.30
C THR A 194 -0.08 -15.08 6.78
N TRP A 195 -0.53 -14.01 7.40
CA TRP A 195 -1.72 -13.27 7.01
C TRP A 195 -1.45 -12.33 5.83
N GLY A 196 -1.39 -12.92 4.64
CA GLY A 196 -1.12 -12.25 3.36
C GLY A 196 -1.74 -13.02 2.19
N ILE A 197 -1.56 -12.50 0.98
CA ILE A 197 -1.94 -13.21 -0.25
C ILE A 197 -0.81 -14.18 -0.61
N PRO A 198 -1.06 -15.49 -0.65
CA PRO A 198 -0.04 -16.47 -1.03
C PRO A 198 0.30 -16.33 -2.53
N VAL A 199 1.59 -16.24 -2.84
CA VAL A 199 2.14 -16.08 -4.20
C VAL A 199 3.23 -17.10 -4.48
#